data_4a10312b9865606bc908b9abcf3bb44c
#
_entry.id   4a10312b9865606bc908b9abcf3bb44c
#
_cell.length_a   1.000
_cell.length_b   1.000
_cell.length_c   1.000
_cell.angle_alpha   90.00
_cell.angle_beta   90.00
_cell.angle_gamma   90.00
#
_symmetry.space_group_name_H-M   'P 1'
#
loop_
_entity.id
_entity.type
_entity.pdbx_description
1 polymer ?
#
loop_
_entity_poly.entity_id
_entity_poly.type
_entity_poly.pdbx_seq_one_letter_code
_entity_poly.pdbx_strand_id
1 'polypeptide(L)'
;KRVTVKKNERGLLLRNGDFDRVLPPGRHWLFDGFDDVRVETFALDQPAFIHGLADYLLAKEPEVVAREFVRAELGETEAGLRFEDGVLVEVLPPATRRLYWKGLREVRVEVIDVAADAALPAGLAQRLTQTPLRQRPVAGLAGVLQVQVPDHGAGVLWLDGRLARVLPAGNHAFWKFGRTVSVDVVDLRLQALEVTGQEILTRDKVALRLNLAATWRYADVLAAFTQLQKPVEHLYRELQLGLRAAVGTRTLDELLENKRVIDEVVTAHVRERLAAFGLLLGGVGVKDIVLPGEMKALLAQVVEAEKAAQANVIRRREETAATRSLLNTAKVME
;
A
#
# COMPACT_ATOMS: atom_id res chain seq x y z
N LYS A 1 8.32 -58.87 22.20
CA LYS A 1 7.97 -57.51 22.64
C LYS A 1 6.46 -57.27 22.44
N ARG A 2 5.81 -56.70 23.44
CA ARG A 2 4.40 -56.31 23.36
C ARG A 2 4.28 -54.79 23.15
N VAL A 3 3.52 -54.37 22.15
CA VAL A 3 3.28 -52.94 21.86
C VAL A 3 1.77 -52.70 21.74
N THR A 4 1.30 -51.60 22.26
CA THR A 4 -0.10 -51.17 22.12
C THR A 4 -0.13 -49.88 21.35
N VAL A 5 -0.86 -49.86 20.22
CA VAL A 5 -1.17 -48.67 19.41
C VAL A 5 -2.59 -48.22 19.77
N LYS A 6 -2.77 -46.98 20.21
CA LYS A 6 -4.09 -46.46 20.59
C LYS A 6 -4.99 -46.26 19.36
N LYS A 7 -6.31 -46.09 19.59
CA LYS A 7 -7.31 -45.92 18.51
C LYS A 7 -7.07 -44.68 17.65
N ASN A 8 -6.47 -43.65 18.24
CA ASN A 8 -6.13 -42.38 17.58
C ASN A 8 -4.65 -42.33 17.15
N GLU A 9 -3.98 -43.47 17.06
CA GLU A 9 -2.56 -43.57 16.66
C GLU A 9 -2.36 -44.57 15.51
N ARG A 10 -1.20 -44.45 14.84
CA ARG A 10 -0.61 -45.47 13.96
C ARG A 10 0.78 -45.81 14.47
N GLY A 11 1.18 -47.04 14.33
CA GLY A 11 2.53 -47.49 14.64
C GLY A 11 3.33 -47.71 13.35
N LEU A 12 4.57 -47.25 13.33
CA LEU A 12 5.53 -47.56 12.27
C LEU A 12 6.48 -48.62 12.84
N LEU A 13 6.44 -49.82 12.27
CA LEU A 13 7.33 -50.92 12.69
C LEU A 13 8.61 -50.86 11.87
N LEU A 14 9.72 -50.80 12.57
CA LEU A 14 11.06 -50.84 12.03
C LEU A 14 11.79 -52.10 12.52
N ARG A 15 12.50 -52.77 11.58
CA ARG A 15 13.42 -53.89 11.88
C ARG A 15 14.82 -53.54 11.43
N ASN A 16 15.77 -53.56 12.35
CA ASN A 16 17.16 -53.18 12.10
C ASN A 16 17.29 -51.79 11.45
N GLY A 17 16.35 -50.86 11.77
CA GLY A 17 16.27 -49.53 11.22
C GLY A 17 15.47 -49.40 9.90
N ASP A 18 15.16 -50.49 9.23
CA ASP A 18 14.39 -50.51 7.99
C ASP A 18 12.87 -50.56 8.23
N PHE A 19 12.09 -50.00 7.31
CA PHE A 19 10.63 -50.06 7.34
C PHE A 19 10.15 -51.52 7.13
N ASP A 20 9.32 -52.05 8.05
CA ASP A 20 8.64 -53.32 7.91
C ASP A 20 7.16 -53.11 7.49
N ARG A 21 6.37 -52.46 8.32
CA ARG A 21 4.93 -52.23 8.08
C ARG A 21 4.33 -51.18 8.99
N VAL A 22 3.13 -50.71 8.64
CA VAL A 22 2.28 -49.88 9.52
C VAL A 22 1.41 -50.76 10.38
N LEU A 23 1.41 -50.50 11.70
CA LEU A 23 0.59 -51.21 12.69
C LEU A 23 -0.71 -50.41 12.91
N PRO A 24 -1.88 -51.07 12.71
CA PRO A 24 -3.16 -50.48 13.04
C PRO A 24 -3.36 -50.37 14.55
N PRO A 25 -4.39 -49.69 15.04
CA PRO A 25 -4.75 -49.67 16.44
C PRO A 25 -4.98 -51.07 16.98
N GLY A 26 -4.43 -51.31 18.18
CA GLY A 26 -4.56 -52.64 18.83
C GLY A 26 -3.34 -53.06 19.65
N ARG A 27 -3.38 -54.28 20.13
CA ARG A 27 -2.27 -54.89 20.83
C ARG A 27 -1.52 -55.81 19.87
N HIS A 28 -0.22 -55.56 19.72
CA HIS A 28 0.66 -56.31 18.82
C HIS A 28 1.73 -57.06 19.64
N TRP A 29 1.88 -58.33 19.27
CA TRP A 29 2.98 -59.17 19.78
C TRP A 29 4.02 -59.26 18.67
N LEU A 30 5.18 -58.68 18.91
CA LEU A 30 6.28 -58.61 17.95
C LEU A 30 7.38 -59.59 18.43
N PHE A 31 7.78 -60.46 17.53
CA PHE A 31 8.93 -61.28 17.78
C PHE A 31 10.18 -60.50 17.45
N ASP A 32 11.06 -60.35 18.45
CA ASP A 32 12.27 -59.53 18.35
C ASP A 32 13.54 -60.37 18.24
N GLY A 33 13.50 -61.69 18.38
CA GLY A 33 14.59 -62.63 18.12
C GLY A 33 15.99 -62.02 18.20
N PHE A 34 16.70 -62.00 17.06
CA PHE A 34 18.01 -61.35 16.91
C PHE A 34 17.91 -59.94 16.24
N ASP A 35 16.71 -59.48 15.89
CA ASP A 35 16.46 -58.20 15.22
C ASP A 35 16.25 -57.05 16.23
N ASP A 36 16.75 -55.87 15.91
CA ASP A 36 16.36 -54.64 16.64
C ASP A 36 14.96 -54.19 16.13
N VAL A 37 13.94 -54.49 16.94
CA VAL A 37 12.54 -54.17 16.63
C VAL A 37 12.12 -52.94 17.37
N ARG A 38 11.82 -51.86 16.60
CA ARG A 38 11.32 -50.56 17.10
C ARG A 38 9.94 -50.28 16.57
N VAL A 39 9.12 -49.63 17.37
CA VAL A 39 7.82 -49.09 16.94
C VAL A 39 7.75 -47.63 17.34
N GLU A 40 7.54 -46.80 16.33
CA GLU A 40 7.28 -45.40 16.51
C GLU A 40 5.78 -45.14 16.36
N THR A 41 5.19 -44.37 17.25
CA THR A 41 3.76 -44.08 17.26
C THR A 41 3.49 -42.67 16.85
N PHE A 42 2.52 -42.48 15.96
CA PHE A 42 2.10 -41.20 15.40
C PHE A 42 0.64 -40.93 15.76
N ALA A 43 0.39 -39.77 16.33
CA ALA A 43 -0.95 -39.30 16.67
C ALA A 43 -1.68 -38.81 15.41
N LEU A 44 -2.90 -39.28 15.17
CA LEU A 44 -3.68 -38.96 13.97
C LEU A 44 -4.38 -37.59 14.02
N ASP A 45 -4.36 -36.91 15.18
CA ASP A 45 -4.81 -35.54 15.33
C ASP A 45 -3.83 -34.53 14.68
N GLN A 46 -2.57 -34.96 14.47
CA GLN A 46 -1.55 -34.27 13.70
C GLN A 46 -1.21 -35.11 12.46
N PRO A 47 -1.94 -34.93 11.35
CA PRO A 47 -1.84 -35.83 10.20
C PRO A 47 -0.51 -35.76 9.45
N ALA A 48 0.30 -34.72 9.62
CA ALA A 48 1.58 -34.57 8.91
C ALA A 48 2.58 -35.66 9.34
N PHE A 49 3.04 -36.47 8.38
CA PHE A 49 4.08 -37.47 8.59
C PHE A 49 5.45 -36.85 8.34
N ILE A 50 6.09 -36.40 9.41
CA ILE A 50 7.44 -35.82 9.39
C ILE A 50 8.42 -36.87 9.85
N HIS A 51 8.97 -37.63 8.89
CA HIS A 51 9.89 -38.73 9.19
C HIS A 51 10.89 -38.91 8.05
N GLY A 52 12.11 -39.39 8.36
CA GLY A 52 13.16 -39.62 7.35
C GLY A 52 12.83 -40.71 6.31
N LEU A 53 11.84 -41.53 6.57
CA LEU A 53 11.39 -42.58 5.63
C LEU A 53 10.29 -42.07 4.66
N ALA A 54 9.89 -40.81 4.70
CA ALA A 54 8.81 -40.31 3.84
C ALA A 54 9.13 -40.49 2.35
N ASP A 55 10.34 -40.16 1.93
CA ASP A 55 10.79 -40.32 0.54
C ASP A 55 10.92 -41.80 0.13
N TYR A 56 11.39 -42.67 1.06
CA TYR A 56 11.44 -44.10 0.83
C TYR A 56 10.04 -44.67 0.61
N LEU A 57 9.10 -44.34 1.48
CA LEU A 57 7.71 -44.82 1.37
C LEU A 57 7.07 -44.36 0.05
N LEU A 58 7.26 -43.11 -0.34
CA LEU A 58 6.77 -42.59 -1.62
C LEU A 58 7.34 -43.34 -2.82
N ALA A 59 8.62 -43.69 -2.76
CA ALA A 59 9.32 -44.32 -3.90
C ALA A 59 9.16 -45.84 -3.96
N LYS A 60 9.09 -46.52 -2.80
CA LYS A 60 9.19 -47.98 -2.73
C LYS A 60 7.96 -48.71 -2.20
N GLU A 61 7.08 -48.01 -1.48
CA GLU A 61 5.92 -48.59 -0.80
C GLU A 61 4.59 -47.94 -1.27
N PRO A 62 4.29 -47.94 -2.59
CA PRO A 62 3.12 -47.25 -3.13
C PRO A 62 1.79 -47.79 -2.58
N GLU A 63 1.69 -49.09 -2.30
CA GLU A 63 0.48 -49.69 -1.73
C GLU A 63 0.22 -49.26 -0.29
N VAL A 64 1.29 -49.14 0.52
CA VAL A 64 1.22 -48.63 1.89
C VAL A 64 0.81 -47.18 1.85
N VAL A 65 1.43 -46.37 0.98
CA VAL A 65 1.10 -44.95 0.82
C VAL A 65 -0.37 -44.79 0.39
N ALA A 66 -0.83 -45.54 -0.59
CA ALA A 66 -2.23 -45.48 -1.04
C ALA A 66 -3.24 -45.83 0.05
N ARG A 67 -2.90 -46.77 0.94
CA ARG A 67 -3.78 -47.22 2.02
C ARG A 67 -3.77 -46.29 3.22
N GLU A 68 -2.59 -45.88 3.71
CA GLU A 68 -2.43 -45.22 4.99
C GLU A 68 -2.28 -43.70 4.88
N PHE A 69 -1.90 -43.16 3.72
CA PHE A 69 -1.55 -41.76 3.57
C PHE A 69 -2.31 -41.04 2.45
N VAL A 70 -2.46 -39.74 2.61
CA VAL A 70 -2.70 -38.79 1.53
C VAL A 70 -1.33 -38.23 1.12
N ARG A 71 -1.00 -38.34 -0.16
CA ARG A 71 0.25 -37.80 -0.70
C ARG A 71 0.08 -36.40 -1.25
N ALA A 72 1.04 -35.52 -1.00
CA ALA A 72 1.25 -34.27 -1.69
C ALA A 72 2.58 -34.36 -2.44
N GLU A 73 2.52 -34.45 -3.75
CA GLU A 73 3.67 -34.38 -4.66
C GLU A 73 3.39 -33.24 -5.63
N LEU A 74 4.13 -32.15 -5.46
CA LEU A 74 3.97 -30.92 -6.22
C LEU A 74 5.16 -30.72 -7.14
N GLY A 75 4.90 -30.34 -8.39
CA GLY A 75 5.92 -29.93 -9.34
C GLY A 75 6.50 -28.54 -9.00
N GLU A 76 7.47 -28.11 -9.79
CA GLU A 76 8.14 -26.82 -9.61
C GLU A 76 7.22 -25.61 -9.86
N THR A 77 6.13 -25.82 -10.61
CA THR A 77 5.13 -24.78 -10.96
C THR A 77 3.82 -24.94 -10.22
N GLU A 78 3.75 -25.86 -9.25
CA GLU A 78 2.52 -26.23 -8.56
C GLU A 78 2.59 -25.87 -7.08
N ALA A 79 1.54 -25.20 -6.58
CA ALA A 79 1.32 -25.02 -5.14
C ALA A 79 0.19 -25.94 -4.67
N GLY A 80 0.21 -26.34 -3.40
CA GLY A 80 -0.81 -27.18 -2.80
C GLY A 80 -1.64 -26.42 -1.77
N LEU A 81 -2.94 -26.63 -1.80
CA LEU A 81 -3.87 -26.20 -0.75
C LEU A 81 -4.27 -27.41 0.08
N ARG A 82 -3.83 -27.47 1.33
CA ARG A 82 -4.17 -28.56 2.22
C ARG A 82 -5.39 -28.21 3.09
N PHE A 83 -6.39 -29.07 3.00
CA PHE A 83 -7.62 -28.99 3.78
C PHE A 83 -7.66 -30.12 4.81
N GLU A 84 -8.18 -29.82 5.98
CA GLU A 84 -8.57 -30.80 7.01
C GLU A 84 -10.04 -30.59 7.36
N ASP A 85 -10.83 -31.64 7.20
CA ASP A 85 -12.29 -31.60 7.45
C ASP A 85 -12.98 -30.45 6.69
N GLY A 86 -12.55 -30.20 5.45
CA GLY A 86 -13.04 -29.13 4.58
C GLY A 86 -12.50 -27.73 4.88
N VAL A 87 -11.66 -27.55 5.92
CA VAL A 87 -11.06 -26.28 6.29
C VAL A 87 -9.65 -26.16 5.73
N LEU A 88 -9.34 -25.06 5.02
CA LEU A 88 -7.98 -24.76 4.57
C LEU A 88 -7.07 -24.51 5.77
N VAL A 89 -5.99 -25.27 5.89
CA VAL A 89 -5.05 -25.21 7.01
C VAL A 89 -3.61 -24.92 6.61
N GLU A 90 -3.25 -25.14 5.33
CA GLU A 90 -1.88 -24.91 4.87
C GLU A 90 -1.82 -24.64 3.37
N VAL A 91 -0.88 -23.75 2.99
CA VAL A 91 -0.44 -23.54 1.61
C VAL A 91 0.94 -24.16 1.47
N LEU A 92 1.04 -25.17 0.60
CA LEU A 92 2.28 -25.88 0.32
C LEU A 92 3.03 -25.23 -0.84
N PRO A 93 4.32 -24.94 -0.67
CA PRO A 93 5.13 -24.36 -1.75
C PRO A 93 5.38 -25.36 -2.87
N PRO A 94 5.77 -24.89 -4.08
CA PRO A 94 6.23 -25.74 -5.17
C PRO A 94 7.32 -26.73 -4.76
N ALA A 95 7.42 -27.81 -5.52
CA ALA A 95 8.38 -28.90 -5.29
C ALA A 95 8.25 -29.58 -3.91
N THR A 96 7.08 -29.47 -3.28
CA THR A 96 6.82 -30.13 -1.98
C THR A 96 6.48 -31.59 -2.16
N ARG A 97 7.11 -32.46 -1.37
CA ARG A 97 6.79 -33.88 -1.24
C ARG A 97 6.49 -34.18 0.22
N ARG A 98 5.24 -34.51 0.53
CA ARG A 98 4.78 -34.80 1.90
C ARG A 98 3.73 -35.88 1.95
N LEU A 99 3.70 -36.57 3.09
CA LEU A 99 2.69 -37.58 3.41
C LEU A 99 1.87 -37.10 4.62
N TYR A 100 0.57 -37.41 4.58
CA TYR A 100 -0.35 -37.11 5.67
C TYR A 100 -1.13 -38.38 6.02
N TRP A 101 -1.18 -38.73 7.30
CA TRP A 101 -1.93 -39.87 7.77
C TRP A 101 -3.42 -39.77 7.43
N LYS A 102 -4.01 -40.85 6.90
CA LYS A 102 -5.45 -41.03 6.83
C LYS A 102 -5.97 -41.50 8.19
N GLY A 103 -7.18 -41.13 8.55
CA GLY A 103 -7.83 -41.65 9.74
C GLY A 103 -8.73 -40.68 10.45
N LEU A 104 -8.24 -39.98 11.48
CA LEU A 104 -9.07 -39.13 12.34
C LEU A 104 -9.62 -37.91 11.63
N ARG A 105 -8.84 -37.34 10.69
CA ARG A 105 -9.21 -36.17 9.91
C ARG A 105 -9.26 -36.51 8.42
N GLU A 106 -10.20 -35.91 7.72
CA GLU A 106 -10.24 -35.95 6.27
C GLU A 106 -9.23 -34.95 5.71
N VAL A 107 -8.08 -35.45 5.25
CA VAL A 107 -7.05 -34.62 4.62
C VAL A 107 -7.23 -34.65 3.11
N ARG A 108 -7.27 -33.47 2.48
CA ARG A 108 -7.31 -33.28 1.02
C ARG A 108 -6.29 -32.25 0.60
N VAL A 109 -5.58 -32.50 -0.49
CA VAL A 109 -4.64 -31.58 -1.11
C VAL A 109 -5.13 -31.25 -2.52
N GLU A 110 -5.39 -29.98 -2.76
CA GLU A 110 -5.71 -29.46 -4.09
C GLU A 110 -4.45 -28.85 -4.69
N VAL A 111 -4.14 -29.21 -5.93
CA VAL A 111 -2.97 -28.74 -6.67
C VAL A 111 -3.39 -27.59 -7.58
N ILE A 112 -2.64 -26.48 -7.54
CA ILE A 112 -2.87 -25.28 -8.36
C ILE A 112 -1.58 -24.95 -9.11
N ASP A 113 -1.69 -24.75 -10.43
CA ASP A 113 -0.59 -24.21 -11.22
C ASP A 113 -0.41 -22.70 -10.92
N VAL A 114 0.76 -22.34 -10.38
CA VAL A 114 1.09 -20.95 -10.02
C VAL A 114 1.89 -20.22 -11.11
N ALA A 115 2.30 -20.93 -12.16
CA ALA A 115 3.03 -20.33 -13.28
C ALA A 115 2.07 -19.61 -14.25
N ALA A 116 0.87 -20.14 -14.44
CA ALA A 116 -0.10 -19.64 -15.42
C ALA A 116 -0.63 -18.23 -15.04
N ASP A 117 -1.00 -18.00 -13.77
CA ASP A 117 -1.46 -16.70 -13.27
C ASP A 117 -0.89 -16.43 -11.87
N ALA A 118 -0.49 -15.19 -11.65
CA ALA A 118 -0.10 -14.75 -10.32
C ALA A 118 -1.28 -14.57 -9.37
N ALA A 119 -2.47 -14.24 -9.90
CA ALA A 119 -3.65 -13.96 -9.10
C ALA A 119 -4.30 -15.25 -8.58
N LEU A 120 -4.66 -15.23 -7.30
CA LEU A 120 -5.50 -16.28 -6.72
C LEU A 120 -6.97 -16.07 -7.13
N PRO A 121 -7.74 -17.15 -7.30
CA PRO A 121 -9.18 -17.05 -7.48
C PRO A 121 -9.85 -16.23 -6.37
N ALA A 122 -10.84 -15.40 -6.71
CA ALA A 122 -11.46 -14.45 -5.78
C ALA A 122 -12.00 -15.11 -4.50
N GLY A 123 -12.63 -16.29 -4.61
CA GLY A 123 -13.12 -17.03 -3.46
C GLY A 123 -12.02 -17.51 -2.52
N LEU A 124 -10.84 -17.85 -3.06
CA LEU A 124 -9.68 -18.23 -2.26
C LEU A 124 -9.03 -16.99 -1.62
N ALA A 125 -8.88 -15.90 -2.36
CA ALA A 125 -8.38 -14.64 -1.85
C ALA A 125 -9.22 -14.16 -0.65
N GLN A 126 -10.55 -14.20 -0.74
CA GLN A 126 -11.44 -13.84 0.36
C GLN A 126 -11.27 -14.76 1.58
N ARG A 127 -11.14 -16.07 1.37
CA ARG A 127 -10.90 -17.02 2.47
C ARG A 127 -9.59 -16.74 3.20
N LEU A 128 -8.55 -16.37 2.49
CA LEU A 128 -7.24 -16.08 3.07
C LEU A 128 -7.25 -14.75 3.84
N THR A 129 -7.93 -13.72 3.36
CA THR A 129 -8.05 -12.42 4.06
C THR A 129 -8.83 -12.52 5.38
N GLN A 130 -9.70 -13.52 5.53
CA GLN A 130 -10.42 -13.81 6.77
C GLN A 130 -9.62 -14.66 7.79
N THR A 131 -8.40 -15.04 7.47
CA THR A 131 -7.54 -15.91 8.32
C THR A 131 -7.39 -15.41 9.76
N PRO A 132 -7.24 -14.08 10.05
CA PRO A 132 -7.12 -13.60 11.42
C PRO A 132 -8.34 -13.88 12.31
N LEU A 133 -9.51 -14.09 11.70
CA LEU A 133 -10.77 -14.38 12.42
C LEU A 133 -10.99 -15.87 12.67
N ARG A 134 -10.10 -16.75 12.19
CA ARG A 134 -10.25 -18.19 12.29
C ARG A 134 -9.61 -18.74 13.57
N GLN A 135 -10.25 -19.75 14.13
CA GLN A 135 -9.69 -20.52 15.26
C GLN A 135 -8.43 -21.32 14.87
N ARG A 136 -8.25 -21.62 13.56
CA ARG A 136 -7.08 -22.32 13.02
C ARG A 136 -6.38 -21.43 12.02
N PRO A 137 -5.14 -20.99 12.30
CA PRO A 137 -4.35 -20.23 11.34
C PRO A 137 -3.99 -21.11 10.14
N VAL A 138 -3.90 -20.51 8.96
CA VAL A 138 -3.38 -21.15 7.76
C VAL A 138 -1.85 -21.05 7.78
N ALA A 139 -1.17 -22.18 7.67
CA ALA A 139 0.29 -22.20 7.53
C ALA A 139 0.73 -21.91 6.10
N GLY A 140 1.99 -21.52 5.88
CA GLY A 140 2.57 -21.32 4.55
C GLY A 140 2.13 -20.03 3.83
N LEU A 141 1.48 -19.10 4.51
CA LEU A 141 1.00 -17.83 3.93
C LEU A 141 2.11 -16.89 3.44
N ALA A 142 3.37 -17.13 3.80
CA ALA A 142 4.51 -16.37 3.28
C ALA A 142 4.63 -16.43 1.74
N GLY A 143 4.10 -17.49 1.12
CA GLY A 143 4.02 -17.66 -0.34
C GLY A 143 2.88 -16.90 -1.02
N VAL A 144 2.06 -16.14 -0.26
CA VAL A 144 0.90 -15.40 -0.76
C VAL A 144 0.99 -13.95 -0.31
N LEU A 145 0.88 -13.02 -1.25
CA LEU A 145 0.64 -11.61 -0.97
C LEU A 145 -0.87 -11.37 -0.89
N GLN A 146 -1.34 -10.84 0.23
CA GLN A 146 -2.73 -10.44 0.42
C GLN A 146 -2.81 -8.92 0.47
N VAL A 147 -3.73 -8.34 -0.29
CA VAL A 147 -3.92 -6.89 -0.36
C VAL A 147 -5.41 -6.57 -0.32
N GLN A 148 -5.77 -5.65 0.54
CA GLN A 148 -7.10 -5.05 0.58
C GLN A 148 -7.03 -3.64 -0.02
N VAL A 149 -7.74 -3.42 -1.12
CA VAL A 149 -7.90 -2.11 -1.75
C VAL A 149 -9.23 -1.54 -1.27
N PRO A 150 -9.23 -0.38 -0.57
CA PRO A 150 -10.46 0.25 -0.09
C PRO A 150 -11.31 0.80 -1.25
N ASP A 151 -12.60 1.06 -1.01
CA ASP A 151 -13.55 1.53 -2.03
C ASP A 151 -13.12 2.84 -2.71
N HIS A 152 -12.38 3.68 -1.99
CA HIS A 152 -11.85 4.95 -2.49
C HIS A 152 -10.42 4.85 -3.00
N GLY A 153 -9.90 3.64 -3.17
CA GLY A 153 -8.52 3.37 -3.57
C GLY A 153 -8.41 2.61 -4.88
N ALA A 154 -7.19 2.54 -5.37
CA ALA A 154 -6.76 1.63 -6.43
C ALA A 154 -5.42 0.99 -6.05
N GLY A 155 -5.22 -0.27 -6.45
CA GLY A 155 -3.96 -0.97 -6.24
C GLY A 155 -3.13 -0.98 -7.52
N VAL A 156 -1.87 -0.57 -7.45
CA VAL A 156 -0.92 -0.67 -8.57
C VAL A 156 -0.14 -1.96 -8.40
N LEU A 157 -0.42 -2.95 -9.24
CA LEU A 157 0.22 -4.27 -9.19
C LEU A 157 1.52 -4.28 -9.99
N TRP A 158 2.60 -4.67 -9.32
CA TRP A 158 3.90 -4.90 -9.90
C TRP A 158 4.25 -6.38 -9.87
N LEU A 159 4.62 -6.93 -11.03
CA LEU A 159 5.11 -8.29 -11.18
C LEU A 159 6.54 -8.23 -11.76
N ASP A 160 7.49 -8.79 -11.02
CA ASP A 160 8.91 -8.82 -11.40
C ASP A 160 9.46 -7.44 -11.81
N GLY A 161 9.06 -6.41 -11.04
CA GLY A 161 9.45 -5.02 -11.26
C GLY A 161 8.73 -4.32 -12.42
N ARG A 162 7.78 -4.96 -13.07
CA ARG A 162 6.98 -4.37 -14.15
C ARG A 162 5.56 -4.06 -13.68
N LEU A 163 5.04 -2.91 -14.09
CA LEU A 163 3.64 -2.56 -13.86
C LEU A 163 2.76 -3.52 -14.68
N ALA A 164 1.97 -4.34 -13.98
CA ALA A 164 1.10 -5.31 -14.62
C ALA A 164 -0.29 -4.77 -14.89
N ARG A 165 -0.95 -4.24 -13.87
CA ARG A 165 -2.31 -3.67 -13.98
C ARG A 165 -2.69 -2.84 -12.74
N VAL A 166 -3.77 -2.10 -12.86
CA VAL A 166 -4.44 -1.43 -11.73
C VAL A 166 -5.55 -2.32 -11.20
N LEU A 167 -5.57 -2.51 -9.88
CA LEU A 167 -6.55 -3.32 -9.16
C LEU A 167 -7.71 -2.44 -8.69
N PRO A 168 -8.97 -2.84 -8.90
CA PRO A 168 -10.12 -2.17 -8.32
C PRO A 168 -10.21 -2.40 -6.81
N ALA A 169 -11.13 -1.69 -6.16
CA ALA A 169 -11.50 -1.96 -4.77
C ALA A 169 -11.86 -3.41 -4.53
N GLY A 170 -11.47 -3.94 -3.37
CA GLY A 170 -11.71 -5.33 -2.98
C GLY A 170 -10.50 -6.03 -2.40
N ASN A 171 -10.67 -7.33 -2.14
CA ASN A 171 -9.63 -8.19 -1.62
C ASN A 171 -8.95 -8.93 -2.77
N HIS A 172 -7.63 -8.80 -2.85
CA HIS A 172 -6.79 -9.43 -3.84
C HIS A 172 -5.72 -10.29 -3.17
N ALA A 173 -5.37 -11.39 -3.80
CA ALA A 173 -4.25 -12.22 -3.36
C ALA A 173 -3.44 -12.71 -4.56
N PHE A 174 -2.14 -12.86 -4.37
CA PHE A 174 -1.19 -13.19 -5.42
C PHE A 174 -0.17 -14.21 -4.94
N TRP A 175 0.19 -15.16 -5.81
CA TRP A 175 1.27 -16.09 -5.58
C TRP A 175 2.63 -15.39 -5.68
N LYS A 176 3.47 -15.61 -4.67
CA LYS A 176 4.87 -15.13 -4.64
C LYS A 176 5.88 -16.18 -5.05
N PHE A 177 5.42 -17.38 -5.37
CA PHE A 177 6.32 -18.46 -5.77
C PHE A 177 6.96 -18.18 -7.12
N GLY A 178 8.31 -18.18 -7.15
CA GLY A 178 9.09 -17.95 -8.36
C GLY A 178 8.99 -16.55 -8.97
N ARG A 179 8.39 -15.58 -8.26
CA ARG A 179 8.22 -14.19 -8.74
C ARG A 179 8.19 -13.17 -7.61
N THR A 180 8.50 -11.94 -7.95
CA THR A 180 8.35 -10.80 -7.04
C THR A 180 7.01 -10.12 -7.29
N VAL A 181 6.20 -9.98 -6.25
CA VAL A 181 4.89 -9.32 -6.32
C VAL A 181 4.82 -8.23 -5.29
N SER A 182 4.42 -7.02 -5.71
CA SER A 182 4.11 -5.91 -4.81
C SER A 182 2.90 -5.12 -5.31
N VAL A 183 2.20 -4.47 -4.39
CA VAL A 183 1.04 -3.63 -4.70
C VAL A 183 1.16 -2.34 -3.91
N ASP A 184 1.11 -1.21 -4.63
CA ASP A 184 1.01 0.12 -4.04
C ASP A 184 -0.45 0.54 -4.04
N VAL A 185 -1.02 0.78 -2.86
CA VAL A 185 -2.41 1.25 -2.74
C VAL A 185 -2.42 2.76 -2.72
N VAL A 186 -3.15 3.39 -3.64
CA VAL A 186 -3.30 4.83 -3.76
C VAL A 186 -4.73 5.26 -3.48
N ASP A 187 -4.90 6.44 -2.87
CA ASP A 187 -6.19 7.05 -2.61
C ASP A 187 -6.63 7.87 -3.83
N LEU A 188 -7.85 7.66 -4.32
CA LEU A 188 -8.42 8.34 -5.49
C LEU A 188 -9.17 9.62 -5.14
N ARG A 189 -9.38 9.88 -3.84
CA ARG A 189 -10.06 11.10 -3.38
C ARG A 189 -9.18 12.32 -3.57
N LEU A 190 -9.78 13.49 -3.43
CA LEU A 190 -9.06 14.76 -3.42
C LEU A 190 -8.10 14.81 -2.22
N GLN A 191 -6.83 15.05 -2.50
CA GLN A 191 -5.75 15.12 -1.52
C GLN A 191 -5.18 16.52 -1.46
N ALA A 192 -4.64 16.91 -0.32
CA ALA A 192 -3.93 18.17 -0.15
C ALA A 192 -2.42 17.95 -0.24
N LEU A 193 -1.73 18.90 -0.86
CA LEU A 193 -0.27 18.95 -0.92
C LEU A 193 0.18 20.38 -0.58
N GLU A 194 1.11 20.50 0.35
CA GLU A 194 1.67 21.78 0.73
C GLU A 194 3.12 21.91 0.25
N VAL A 195 3.42 23.02 -0.41
CA VAL A 195 4.77 23.42 -0.78
C VAL A 195 5.17 24.55 0.16
N THR A 196 6.09 24.26 1.09
CA THR A 196 6.45 25.19 2.18
C THR A 196 7.86 25.74 2.04
N GLY A 197 8.06 26.93 2.62
CA GLY A 197 9.40 27.50 2.82
C GLY A 197 10.14 27.86 1.55
N GLN A 198 9.44 28.13 0.44
CA GLN A 198 10.10 28.50 -0.82
C GLN A 198 10.59 29.93 -0.76
N GLU A 199 11.92 30.11 -0.77
CA GLU A 199 12.55 31.42 -0.88
C GLU A 199 12.78 31.74 -2.37
N ILE A 200 12.13 32.77 -2.85
CA ILE A 200 12.11 33.16 -4.27
C ILE A 200 12.36 34.68 -4.37
N LEU A 201 13.21 35.07 -5.32
CA LEU A 201 13.43 36.47 -5.65
C LEU A 201 12.38 36.95 -6.63
N THR A 202 11.77 38.11 -6.33
CA THR A 202 10.92 38.86 -7.26
C THR A 202 11.72 39.48 -8.40
N ARG A 203 11.03 40.03 -9.40
CA ARG A 203 11.68 40.76 -10.52
C ARG A 203 12.55 41.95 -10.01
N ASP A 204 12.11 42.62 -8.96
CA ASP A 204 12.81 43.71 -8.30
C ASP A 204 13.77 43.23 -7.21
N LYS A 205 14.13 41.94 -7.20
CA LYS A 205 15.16 41.31 -6.35
C LYS A 205 14.87 41.30 -4.85
N VAL A 206 13.62 41.37 -4.47
CA VAL A 206 13.19 41.16 -3.07
C VAL A 206 13.03 39.65 -2.83
N ALA A 207 13.69 39.13 -1.78
CA ALA A 207 13.53 37.77 -1.34
C ALA A 207 12.20 37.59 -0.60
N LEU A 208 11.35 36.66 -1.12
CA LEU A 208 10.09 36.32 -0.47
C LEU A 208 10.11 34.84 -0.07
N ARG A 209 9.57 34.53 1.11
CA ARG A 209 9.26 33.16 1.48
C ARG A 209 7.77 32.92 1.33
N LEU A 210 7.40 31.89 0.56
CA LEU A 210 6.03 31.59 0.26
C LEU A 210 5.69 30.16 0.65
N ASN A 211 4.44 29.99 1.09
CA ASN A 211 3.80 28.70 1.31
C ASN A 211 2.60 28.59 0.38
N LEU A 212 2.53 27.47 -0.35
CA LEU A 212 1.48 27.19 -1.31
C LEU A 212 0.76 25.91 -0.90
N ALA A 213 -0.57 25.92 -0.96
CA ALA A 213 -1.39 24.74 -0.81
C ALA A 213 -2.04 24.40 -2.16
N ALA A 214 -2.04 23.13 -2.50
CA ALA A 214 -2.72 22.62 -3.68
C ALA A 214 -3.60 21.42 -3.30
N THR A 215 -4.70 21.24 -4.03
CA THR A 215 -5.50 20.03 -3.97
C THR A 215 -5.40 19.29 -5.29
N TRP A 216 -5.35 17.98 -5.24
CA TRP A 216 -5.14 17.15 -6.42
C TRP A 216 -5.73 15.75 -6.22
N ARG A 217 -5.88 14.99 -7.30
CA ARG A 217 -6.27 13.58 -7.27
C ARG A 217 -5.70 12.83 -8.47
N TYR A 218 -5.68 11.50 -8.38
CA TYR A 218 -5.47 10.67 -9.55
C TYR A 218 -6.70 10.72 -10.46
N ALA A 219 -6.51 11.02 -11.74
CA ALA A 219 -7.52 10.86 -12.79
C ALA A 219 -7.32 9.54 -13.54
N ASP A 220 -6.05 9.18 -13.79
CA ASP A 220 -5.65 7.91 -14.39
C ASP A 220 -4.40 7.38 -13.67
N VAL A 221 -4.61 6.38 -12.81
CA VAL A 221 -3.54 5.76 -12.01
C VAL A 221 -2.54 5.04 -12.90
N LEU A 222 -3.02 4.35 -13.96
CA LEU A 222 -2.16 3.62 -14.88
C LEU A 222 -1.19 4.56 -15.61
N ALA A 223 -1.70 5.66 -16.14
CA ALA A 223 -0.88 6.68 -16.80
C ALA A 223 0.15 7.28 -15.83
N ALA A 224 -0.25 7.58 -14.58
CA ALA A 224 0.62 8.16 -13.59
C ALA A 224 1.83 7.26 -13.27
N PHE A 225 1.60 5.98 -13.00
CA PHE A 225 2.66 5.05 -12.62
C PHE A 225 3.43 4.44 -13.81
N THR A 226 2.88 4.52 -15.02
CA THR A 226 3.62 4.14 -16.24
C THR A 226 4.65 5.19 -16.63
N GLN A 227 4.34 6.47 -16.46
CA GLN A 227 5.16 7.57 -16.95
C GLN A 227 6.01 8.21 -15.85
N LEU A 228 5.58 8.14 -14.60
CA LEU A 228 6.27 8.75 -13.46
C LEU A 228 6.65 7.69 -12.43
N GLN A 229 7.91 7.72 -12.00
CA GLN A 229 8.37 6.85 -10.90
C GLN A 229 7.68 7.21 -9.58
N LYS A 230 7.49 8.52 -9.33
CA LYS A 230 6.93 9.07 -8.11
C LYS A 230 5.98 10.23 -8.46
N PRO A 231 4.71 9.95 -8.71
CA PRO A 231 3.76 10.96 -9.18
C PRO A 231 3.62 12.17 -8.24
N VAL A 232 3.57 11.94 -6.92
CA VAL A 232 3.42 13.02 -5.93
C VAL A 232 4.66 13.93 -5.87
N GLU A 233 5.86 13.37 -5.94
CA GLU A 233 7.10 14.15 -5.97
C GLU A 233 7.20 14.98 -7.28
N HIS A 234 6.72 14.44 -8.38
CA HIS A 234 6.65 15.17 -9.64
C HIS A 234 5.69 16.37 -9.53
N LEU A 235 4.47 16.16 -9.00
CA LEU A 235 3.52 17.22 -8.71
C LEU A 235 4.11 18.31 -7.82
N TYR A 236 4.78 17.92 -6.74
CA TYR A 236 5.44 18.86 -5.83
C TYR A 236 6.47 19.73 -6.57
N ARG A 237 7.27 19.12 -7.44
CA ARG A 237 8.28 19.83 -8.24
C ARG A 237 7.65 20.80 -9.24
N GLU A 238 6.59 20.38 -9.93
CA GLU A 238 5.87 21.26 -10.86
C GLU A 238 5.22 22.46 -10.17
N LEU A 239 4.68 22.25 -8.95
CA LEU A 239 4.17 23.35 -8.12
C LEU A 239 5.29 24.34 -7.71
N GLN A 240 6.47 23.84 -7.35
CA GLN A 240 7.63 24.69 -7.07
C GLN A 240 8.08 25.51 -8.28
N LEU A 241 8.15 24.88 -9.45
CA LEU A 241 8.54 25.55 -10.70
C LEU A 241 7.51 26.62 -11.11
N GLY A 242 6.21 26.28 -11.01
CA GLY A 242 5.12 27.20 -11.27
C GLY A 242 5.16 28.41 -10.32
N LEU A 243 5.42 28.17 -9.03
CA LEU A 243 5.54 29.23 -8.03
C LEU A 243 6.73 30.17 -8.33
N ARG A 244 7.90 29.62 -8.68
CA ARG A 244 9.06 30.40 -9.10
C ARG A 244 8.81 31.24 -10.32
N ALA A 245 8.12 30.68 -11.32
CA ALA A 245 7.76 31.44 -12.53
C ALA A 245 6.78 32.57 -12.22
N ALA A 246 5.77 32.32 -11.38
CA ALA A 246 4.79 33.31 -10.99
C ALA A 246 5.40 34.50 -10.22
N VAL A 247 6.32 34.23 -9.31
CA VAL A 247 6.95 35.25 -8.45
C VAL A 247 8.09 35.97 -9.16
N GLY A 248 8.98 35.24 -9.83
CA GLY A 248 10.19 35.79 -10.46
C GLY A 248 9.93 36.75 -11.62
N THR A 249 8.73 36.71 -12.21
CA THR A 249 8.33 37.61 -13.31
C THR A 249 7.62 38.89 -12.86
N ARG A 250 7.38 39.07 -11.55
CA ARG A 250 6.60 40.17 -10.97
C ARG A 250 7.37 40.91 -9.89
N THR A 251 6.99 42.20 -9.68
CA THR A 251 7.49 42.99 -8.58
C THR A 251 6.76 42.66 -7.27
N LEU A 252 7.34 43.05 -6.15
CA LEU A 252 6.71 42.90 -4.83
C LEU A 252 5.34 43.58 -4.77
N ASP A 253 5.23 44.80 -5.30
CA ASP A 253 3.98 45.59 -5.29
C ASP A 253 2.88 44.86 -6.09
N GLU A 254 3.18 44.39 -7.30
CA GLU A 254 2.26 43.58 -8.11
C GLU A 254 1.73 42.36 -7.38
N LEU A 255 2.60 41.67 -6.61
CA LEU A 255 2.23 40.47 -5.86
C LEU A 255 1.39 40.79 -4.61
N LEU A 256 1.64 41.90 -3.96
CA LEU A 256 0.87 42.34 -2.78
C LEU A 256 -0.50 42.89 -3.14
N GLU A 257 -0.61 43.58 -4.29
CA GLU A 257 -1.90 44.09 -4.81
C GLU A 257 -2.86 42.95 -5.20
N ASN A 258 -2.34 41.92 -5.86
CA ASN A 258 -3.18 40.83 -6.36
C ASN A 258 -2.55 39.44 -6.17
N LYS A 259 -2.77 38.84 -5.02
CA LYS A 259 -2.30 37.48 -4.70
C LYS A 259 -2.89 36.41 -5.64
N ARG A 260 -4.11 36.61 -6.16
CA ARG A 260 -4.80 35.65 -7.05
C ARG A 260 -4.04 35.40 -8.34
N VAL A 261 -3.25 36.35 -8.78
CA VAL A 261 -2.42 36.19 -9.99
C VAL A 261 -1.41 35.08 -9.84
N ILE A 262 -0.85 34.88 -8.63
CA ILE A 262 0.06 33.75 -8.36
C ILE A 262 -0.70 32.44 -8.52
N ASP A 263 -1.88 32.34 -7.91
CA ASP A 263 -2.72 31.12 -7.95
C ASP A 263 -3.08 30.75 -9.38
N GLU A 264 -3.47 31.73 -10.18
CA GLU A 264 -3.84 31.54 -11.59
C GLU A 264 -2.66 31.06 -12.45
N VAL A 265 -1.50 31.70 -12.31
CA VAL A 265 -0.30 31.34 -13.09
C VAL A 265 0.21 29.97 -12.71
N VAL A 266 0.27 29.66 -11.40
CA VAL A 266 0.68 28.34 -10.93
C VAL A 266 -0.31 27.26 -11.40
N THR A 267 -1.61 27.54 -11.30
CA THR A 267 -2.65 26.61 -11.75
C THR A 267 -2.51 26.31 -13.24
N ALA A 268 -2.34 27.35 -14.09
CA ALA A 268 -2.18 27.16 -15.54
C ALA A 268 -0.93 26.35 -15.87
N HIS A 269 0.20 26.71 -15.27
CA HIS A 269 1.49 26.04 -15.49
C HIS A 269 1.42 24.53 -15.12
N VAL A 270 0.86 24.22 -13.95
CA VAL A 270 0.83 22.86 -13.44
C VAL A 270 -0.22 22.00 -14.15
N ARG A 271 -1.41 22.57 -14.43
CA ARG A 271 -2.50 21.85 -15.10
C ARG A 271 -2.09 21.37 -16.49
N GLU A 272 -1.44 22.22 -17.27
CA GLU A 272 -0.95 21.87 -18.61
C GLU A 272 0.02 20.70 -18.58
N ARG A 273 0.94 20.70 -17.59
CA ARG A 273 1.99 19.69 -17.46
C ARG A 273 1.52 18.37 -16.86
N LEU A 274 0.54 18.40 -15.97
CA LEU A 274 0.04 17.19 -15.31
C LEU A 274 -0.98 16.41 -16.14
N ALA A 275 -1.64 17.04 -17.10
CA ALA A 275 -2.70 16.40 -17.88
C ALA A 275 -2.25 15.12 -18.57
N ALA A 276 -1.01 15.08 -19.06
CA ALA A 276 -0.43 13.90 -19.72
C ALA A 276 -0.12 12.75 -18.75
N PHE A 277 -0.01 13.04 -17.45
CA PHE A 277 0.41 12.05 -16.44
C PHE A 277 -0.74 11.50 -15.59
N GLY A 278 -1.98 11.70 -16.01
CA GLY A 278 -3.14 11.19 -15.27
C GLY A 278 -3.33 11.79 -13.87
N LEU A 279 -2.77 12.97 -13.60
CA LEU A 279 -2.97 13.73 -12.38
C LEU A 279 -3.90 14.93 -12.65
N LEU A 280 -4.88 15.13 -11.78
CA LEU A 280 -5.82 16.24 -11.86
C LEU A 280 -5.56 17.22 -10.72
N LEU A 281 -5.25 18.48 -11.06
CA LEU A 281 -5.14 19.57 -10.11
C LEU A 281 -6.54 20.12 -9.82
N GLY A 282 -6.93 20.15 -8.54
CA GLY A 282 -8.20 20.73 -8.09
C GLY A 282 -8.10 22.24 -7.95
N GLY A 283 -7.35 22.71 -6.96
CA GLY A 283 -7.13 24.13 -6.70
C GLY A 283 -5.72 24.38 -6.19
N VAL A 284 -5.29 25.62 -6.35
CA VAL A 284 -4.01 26.13 -5.83
C VAL A 284 -4.28 27.43 -5.10
N GLY A 285 -3.64 27.67 -3.97
CA GLY A 285 -3.73 28.89 -3.22
C GLY A 285 -2.46 29.19 -2.45
N VAL A 286 -2.00 30.45 -2.52
CA VAL A 286 -0.92 30.94 -1.65
C VAL A 286 -1.47 31.11 -0.25
N LYS A 287 -0.88 30.40 0.74
CA LYS A 287 -1.25 30.54 2.15
C LYS A 287 -0.68 31.81 2.73
N ASP A 288 0.66 31.94 2.69
CA ASP A 288 1.39 33.04 3.31
C ASP A 288 2.50 33.55 2.39
N ILE A 289 2.69 34.88 2.43
CA ILE A 289 3.85 35.56 1.88
C ILE A 289 4.60 36.20 3.04
N VAL A 290 5.81 35.70 3.29
CA VAL A 290 6.64 36.20 4.39
C VAL A 290 7.75 37.06 3.80
N LEU A 291 7.78 38.33 4.24
CA LEU A 291 8.79 39.30 3.87
C LEU A 291 9.98 39.27 4.85
N PRO A 292 11.21 39.54 4.41
CA PRO A 292 12.32 39.81 5.30
C PRO A 292 12.00 40.93 6.28
N GLY A 293 12.54 40.86 7.52
CA GLY A 293 12.21 41.81 8.59
C GLY A 293 12.49 43.28 8.22
N GLU A 294 13.59 43.54 7.52
CA GLU A 294 13.95 44.88 7.04
C GLU A 294 12.94 45.43 6.01
N MET A 295 12.52 44.60 5.06
CA MET A 295 11.50 45.00 4.06
C MET A 295 10.15 45.24 4.71
N LYS A 296 9.78 44.44 5.71
CA LYS A 296 8.55 44.65 6.48
C LYS A 296 8.54 45.99 7.18
N ALA A 297 9.67 46.39 7.78
CA ALA A 297 9.81 47.70 8.43
C ALA A 297 9.72 48.88 7.45
N LEU A 298 10.38 48.76 6.28
CA LEU A 298 10.33 49.79 5.24
C LEU A 298 8.89 49.94 4.67
N LEU A 299 8.20 48.85 4.39
CA LEU A 299 6.81 48.91 3.93
C LEU A 299 5.86 49.52 4.97
N ALA A 300 6.08 49.22 6.26
CA ALA A 300 5.31 49.84 7.33
C ALA A 300 5.48 51.39 7.35
N GLN A 301 6.69 51.87 7.16
CA GLN A 301 6.97 53.32 7.08
C GLN A 301 6.31 53.98 5.85
N VAL A 302 6.34 53.32 4.69
CA VAL A 302 5.69 53.81 3.48
C VAL A 302 4.17 53.91 3.69
N VAL A 303 3.54 52.86 4.20
CA VAL A 303 2.10 52.83 4.48
C VAL A 303 1.72 53.90 5.52
N GLU A 304 2.52 54.10 6.54
CA GLU A 304 2.30 55.14 7.57
C GLU A 304 2.35 56.54 6.92
N ALA A 305 3.35 56.81 6.08
CA ALA A 305 3.50 58.08 5.38
C ALA A 305 2.31 58.33 4.38
N GLU A 306 1.88 57.31 3.66
CA GLU A 306 0.72 57.43 2.78
C GLU A 306 -0.59 57.70 3.54
N LYS A 307 -0.82 56.99 4.67
CA LYS A 307 -1.99 57.23 5.52
C LYS A 307 -1.97 58.64 6.15
N ALA A 308 -0.81 59.10 6.57
CA ALA A 308 -0.64 60.48 7.06
C ALA A 308 -0.93 61.53 5.97
N ALA A 309 -0.45 61.29 4.76
CA ALA A 309 -0.74 62.17 3.61
C ALA A 309 -2.25 62.21 3.27
N GLN A 310 -2.90 61.05 3.25
CA GLN A 310 -4.35 60.95 3.03
C GLN A 310 -5.14 61.69 4.11
N ALA A 311 -4.78 61.50 5.39
CA ALA A 311 -5.40 62.17 6.51
C ALA A 311 -5.27 63.71 6.39
N ASN A 312 -4.11 64.20 5.97
CA ASN A 312 -3.85 65.63 5.75
C ASN A 312 -4.70 66.18 4.58
N VAL A 313 -4.87 65.44 3.51
CA VAL A 313 -5.74 65.86 2.39
C VAL A 313 -7.19 65.96 2.84
N ILE A 314 -7.70 64.98 3.60
CA ILE A 314 -9.05 65.02 4.15
C ILE A 314 -9.22 66.27 5.06
N ARG A 315 -8.29 66.46 5.99
CA ARG A 315 -8.31 67.58 6.94
C ARG A 315 -8.36 68.91 6.21
N ARG A 316 -7.51 69.14 5.19
CA ARG A 316 -7.52 70.35 4.38
C ARG A 316 -8.83 70.53 3.62
N ARG A 317 -9.46 69.48 3.11
CA ARG A 317 -10.78 69.55 2.47
C ARG A 317 -11.86 69.98 3.45
N GLU A 318 -11.87 69.43 4.67
CA GLU A 318 -12.81 69.83 5.73
C GLU A 318 -12.61 71.27 6.18
N GLU A 319 -11.37 71.68 6.40
CA GLU A 319 -11.05 73.08 6.72
C GLU A 319 -11.47 74.03 5.63
N THR A 320 -11.28 73.70 4.33
CA THR A 320 -11.72 74.48 3.20
C THR A 320 -13.25 74.56 3.13
N ALA A 321 -13.94 73.45 3.37
CA ALA A 321 -15.39 73.38 3.39
C ALA A 321 -16.00 74.21 4.51
N ALA A 322 -15.41 74.11 5.73
CA ALA A 322 -15.78 74.94 6.89
C ALA A 322 -15.61 76.45 6.64
N THR A 323 -14.45 76.85 6.06
CA THR A 323 -14.17 78.24 5.70
C THR A 323 -15.14 78.76 4.66
N ARG A 324 -15.48 77.97 3.61
CA ARG A 324 -16.51 78.33 2.62
C ARG A 324 -17.90 78.49 3.25
N SER A 325 -18.29 77.60 4.16
CA SER A 325 -19.55 77.68 4.88
C SER A 325 -19.65 78.94 5.72
N LEU A 326 -18.59 79.30 6.43
CA LEU A 326 -18.50 80.56 7.21
C LEU A 326 -18.60 81.79 6.32
N LEU A 327 -17.90 81.82 5.15
CA LEU A 327 -17.98 82.92 4.19
C LEU A 327 -19.37 83.04 3.58
N ASN A 328 -20.05 81.95 3.28
CA ASN A 328 -21.42 81.98 2.80
C ASN A 328 -22.40 82.46 3.87
N THR A 329 -22.23 82.10 5.11
CA THR A 329 -23.05 82.56 6.22
C THR A 329 -22.84 84.10 6.46
N ALA A 330 -21.61 84.57 6.39
CA ALA A 330 -21.31 85.99 6.52
C ALA A 330 -21.94 86.81 5.37
N LYS A 331 -21.96 86.34 4.12
CA LYS A 331 -22.62 86.95 2.98
C LYS A 331 -24.14 87.04 3.08
N VAL A 332 -24.75 86.18 3.85
CA VAL A 332 -26.23 86.17 4.07
C VAL A 332 -26.62 87.15 5.18
N MET A 333 -25.69 87.57 6.00
CA MET A 333 -25.91 88.48 7.12
C MET A 333 -25.66 89.95 6.76
N GLU A 334 -25.09 90.28 5.60
CA GLU A 334 -25.08 91.58 4.94
C GLU A 334 -26.38 91.83 4.14
#